data_bccbb9e5cb2636e6866b0ee1ed001807
#
_entry.id   bccbb9e5cb2636e6866b0ee1ed001807
#
_cell.length_a   1.000
_cell.length_b   1.000
_cell.length_c   1.000
_cell.angle_alpha   90.00
_cell.angle_beta   90.00
_cell.angle_gamma   90.00
#
_symmetry.space_group_name_H-M   'P 1'
#
loop_
_entity.id
_entity.type
_entity.pdbx_description
1 polymer ?
#
loop_
_entity_poly.entity_id
_entity_poly.type
_entity_poly.pdbx_seq_one_letter_code
_entity_poly.pdbx_strand_id
1 'polypeptide(L)'
;CISCRVEHPVLTKLAEQGVVIYGVNYKDVNADAKKWLKDFHNPYQLDINDADGSLGLNLGVYGAPETFLIDSKGIIRHKFVGVIDETVWREQLASRYQALVDEAKP
;
A
#
# COMPACT_ATOMS: atom_id res chain seq x y z
N CYS A 1 2.45 13.65 3.64
CA CYS A 1 1.44 12.88 4.42
C CYS A 1 2.07 12.37 5.71
N ILE A 2 1.69 12.97 6.85
CA ILE A 2 2.22 12.57 8.16
C ILE A 2 1.78 11.14 8.51
N SER A 3 0.52 10.82 8.25
CA SER A 3 -0.02 9.48 8.48
C SER A 3 0.70 8.40 7.66
N CYS A 4 1.15 8.74 6.46
CA CYS A 4 1.92 7.83 5.63
C CYS A 4 3.30 7.55 6.24
N ARG A 5 3.90 8.53 6.92
CA ARG A 5 5.17 8.33 7.63
C ARG A 5 5.03 7.40 8.83
N VAL A 6 3.91 7.49 9.54
CA VAL A 6 3.61 6.59 10.67
C VAL A 6 3.47 5.15 10.19
N GLU A 7 2.84 4.96 9.03
CA GLU A 7 2.61 3.65 8.41
C GLU A 7 3.89 3.02 7.84
N HIS A 8 4.81 3.84 7.37
CA HIS A 8 5.97 3.42 6.58
C HIS A 8 6.84 2.33 7.23
N PRO A 9 7.20 2.40 8.52
CA PRO A 9 7.98 1.34 9.15
C PRO A 9 7.31 -0.03 9.12
N VAL A 10 5.99 -0.06 9.26
CA VAL A 10 5.21 -1.30 9.19
C VAL A 10 5.25 -1.88 7.79
N LEU A 11 5.07 -1.04 6.77
CA LEU A 11 5.15 -1.47 5.37
C LEU A 11 6.54 -1.99 5.02
N THR A 12 7.59 -1.34 5.49
CA THR A 12 8.98 -1.79 5.29
C THR A 12 9.19 -3.18 5.89
N LYS A 13 8.71 -3.42 7.10
CA LYS A 13 8.80 -4.72 7.76
C LYS A 13 8.05 -5.80 6.99
N LEU A 14 6.85 -5.50 6.50
CA LEU A 14 6.06 -6.43 5.70
C LEU A 14 6.77 -6.78 4.38
N ALA A 15 7.34 -5.79 3.71
CA ALA A 15 8.10 -6.01 2.48
C ALA A 15 9.31 -6.93 2.72
N GLU A 16 10.00 -6.75 3.84
CA GLU A 16 11.13 -7.60 4.25
C GLU A 16 10.67 -9.04 4.52
N GLN A 17 9.43 -9.23 4.92
CA GLN A 17 8.83 -10.55 5.15
C GLN A 17 8.26 -11.19 3.87
N GLY A 18 8.43 -10.54 2.71
CA GLY A 18 8.01 -11.07 1.42
C GLY A 18 6.65 -10.63 0.93
N VAL A 19 6.01 -9.68 1.60
CA VAL A 19 4.75 -9.09 1.11
C VAL A 19 5.06 -8.16 -0.05
N VAL A 20 4.42 -8.38 -1.20
CA VAL A 20 4.59 -7.53 -2.39
C VAL A 20 3.69 -6.31 -2.26
N ILE A 21 4.28 -5.13 -2.23
CA ILE A 21 3.58 -3.86 -2.05
C ILE A 21 3.84 -2.97 -3.27
N TYR A 22 2.76 -2.46 -3.88
CA TYR A 22 2.84 -1.42 -4.91
C TYR A 22 2.43 -0.11 -4.28
N GLY A 23 3.27 0.91 -4.42
CA GLY A 23 2.98 2.24 -3.91
C GLY A 23 2.34 3.11 -4.99
N VAL A 24 1.27 3.82 -4.65
CA VAL A 24 0.66 4.83 -5.51
C VAL A 24 0.89 6.19 -4.91
N ASN A 25 1.61 7.03 -5.63
CA ASN A 25 1.92 8.39 -5.22
C ASN A 25 0.78 9.31 -5.68
N TYR A 26 -0.19 9.48 -4.80
CA TYR A 26 -1.44 10.16 -5.10
C TYR A 26 -1.28 11.68 -5.00
N LYS A 27 -1.48 12.38 -6.13
CA LYS A 27 -1.46 13.85 -6.22
C LYS A 27 -0.19 14.50 -5.65
N ASP A 28 0.94 13.84 -5.76
CA ASP A 28 2.22 14.35 -5.26
C ASP A 28 3.16 14.65 -6.41
N VAL A 29 4.17 15.48 -6.17
CA VAL A 29 5.22 15.76 -7.14
C VAL A 29 6.19 14.57 -7.15
N ASN A 30 6.44 14.04 -8.34
CA ASN A 30 7.26 12.84 -8.50
C ASN A 30 8.66 12.97 -7.89
N ALA A 31 9.29 14.14 -8.03
CA ALA A 31 10.62 14.40 -7.46
C ALA A 31 10.61 14.35 -5.94
N ASP A 32 9.56 14.91 -5.30
CA ASP A 32 9.42 14.91 -3.85
C ASP A 32 9.17 13.49 -3.32
N ALA A 33 8.36 12.72 -4.04
CA ALA A 33 8.08 11.33 -3.70
C ALA A 33 9.36 10.47 -3.77
N LYS A 34 10.15 10.62 -4.81
CA LYS A 34 11.41 9.89 -4.97
C LYS A 34 12.41 10.23 -3.86
N LYS A 35 12.52 11.50 -3.50
CA LYS A 35 13.38 11.94 -2.41
C LYS A 35 12.92 11.33 -1.09
N TRP A 36 11.62 11.36 -0.81
CA TRP A 36 11.05 10.82 0.42
C TRP A 36 11.34 9.32 0.56
N LEU A 37 11.15 8.55 -0.51
CA LEU A 37 11.41 7.10 -0.51
C LEU A 37 12.90 6.80 -0.33
N LYS A 38 13.78 7.62 -0.92
CA LYS A 38 15.22 7.49 -0.74
C LYS A 38 15.63 7.72 0.71
N ASP A 39 15.04 8.73 1.37
CA ASP A 39 15.37 9.10 2.74
C ASP A 39 14.81 8.14 3.79
N PHE A 40 13.65 7.53 3.52
CA PHE A 40 12.92 6.70 4.48
C PHE A 40 12.83 5.21 4.10
N HIS A 41 13.62 4.77 3.15
CA HIS A 41 13.57 3.44 2.54
C HIS A 41 12.33 3.25 1.66
N ASN A 42 12.47 2.44 0.62
CA ASN A 42 11.40 2.15 -0.32
C ASN A 42 10.91 0.71 -0.14
N PRO A 43 9.78 0.47 0.53
CA PRO A 43 9.22 -0.86 0.69
C PRO A 43 8.48 -1.36 -0.55
N TYR A 44 8.30 -0.50 -1.57
CA TYR A 44 7.45 -0.80 -2.71
C TYR A 44 8.23 -1.49 -3.82
N GLN A 45 7.65 -2.54 -4.37
CA GLN A 45 8.22 -3.20 -5.54
C GLN A 45 8.05 -2.35 -6.80
N LEU A 46 6.98 -1.56 -6.86
CA LEU A 46 6.68 -0.64 -7.95
C LEU A 46 6.05 0.61 -7.38
N ASP A 47 6.53 1.77 -7.82
CA ASP A 47 5.96 3.07 -7.48
C ASP A 47 5.18 3.61 -8.67
N ILE A 48 3.91 3.92 -8.47
CA ILE A 48 3.02 4.46 -9.49
C ILE A 48 2.81 5.94 -9.21
N ASN A 49 3.13 6.79 -10.18
CA ASN A 49 2.93 8.22 -10.06
C ASN A 49 1.52 8.61 -10.55
N ASP A 50 0.67 9.00 -9.62
CA ASP A 50 -0.70 9.45 -9.89
C ASP A 50 -0.80 10.95 -9.61
N ALA A 51 -0.01 11.74 -10.34
CA ALA A 51 0.15 13.17 -10.10
C ALA A 51 -1.17 13.96 -10.19
N ASP A 52 -2.06 13.61 -11.13
CA ASP A 52 -3.36 14.27 -11.29
C ASP A 52 -4.48 13.62 -10.46
N GLY A 53 -4.21 12.49 -9.83
CA GLY A 53 -5.18 11.79 -9.00
C GLY A 53 -6.21 10.95 -9.74
N SER A 54 -6.05 10.73 -11.06
CA SER A 54 -7.03 9.99 -11.86
C SER A 54 -7.16 8.53 -11.45
N LEU A 55 -6.05 7.85 -11.13
CA LEU A 55 -6.07 6.48 -10.65
C LEU A 55 -6.77 6.39 -9.29
N GLY A 56 -6.45 7.30 -8.36
CA GLY A 56 -7.11 7.37 -7.07
C GLY A 56 -8.61 7.59 -7.19
N LEU A 57 -9.03 8.45 -8.11
CA LEU A 57 -10.46 8.68 -8.38
C LEU A 57 -11.13 7.39 -8.86
N ASN A 58 -10.52 6.67 -9.80
CA ASN A 58 -11.05 5.41 -10.32
C ASN A 58 -11.14 4.32 -9.25
N LEU A 59 -10.21 4.33 -8.28
CA LEU A 59 -10.21 3.40 -7.14
C LEU A 59 -11.16 3.82 -6.01
N GLY A 60 -11.75 5.01 -6.10
CA GLY A 60 -12.62 5.54 -5.06
C GLY A 60 -11.88 6.10 -3.86
N VAL A 61 -10.62 6.51 -4.04
CA VAL A 61 -9.81 7.11 -2.98
C VAL A 61 -10.30 8.52 -2.69
N TYR A 62 -10.56 8.81 -1.41
CA TYR A 62 -10.95 10.16 -0.96
C TYR A 62 -10.00 10.74 0.06
N GLY A 63 -8.93 10.05 0.39
CA GLY A 63 -7.90 10.50 1.33
C GLY A 63 -6.70 9.57 1.29
N ALA A 64 -5.71 9.88 2.08
CA ALA A 64 -4.51 9.05 2.23
C ALA A 64 -4.18 8.91 3.74
N PRO A 65 -3.66 7.76 4.19
CA PRO A 65 -3.39 6.58 3.37
C PRO A 65 -4.62 5.69 3.18
N GLU A 66 -4.66 4.98 2.06
CA GLU A 66 -5.63 3.91 1.81
C GLU A 66 -4.88 2.70 1.24
N THR A 67 -5.35 1.50 1.61
CA THR A 67 -4.69 0.26 1.21
C THR A 67 -5.70 -0.70 0.60
N PHE A 68 -5.29 -1.37 -0.47
CA PHE A 68 -6.12 -2.34 -1.18
C PHE A 68 -5.41 -3.69 -1.17
N LEU A 69 -6.15 -4.76 -0.85
CA LEU A 69 -5.70 -6.13 -1.07
C LEU A 69 -6.21 -6.59 -2.42
N ILE A 70 -5.29 -7.00 -3.28
CA ILE A 70 -5.58 -7.39 -4.66
C ILE A 70 -5.14 -8.84 -4.84
N ASP A 71 -6.01 -9.67 -5.43
CA ASP A 71 -5.71 -11.07 -5.65
C ASP A 71 -4.81 -11.28 -6.89
N SER A 72 -4.42 -12.54 -7.13
CA SER A 72 -3.55 -12.92 -8.25
C SER A 72 -4.18 -12.66 -9.63
N LYS A 73 -5.49 -12.43 -9.67
CA LYS A 73 -6.23 -12.14 -10.90
C LYS A 73 -6.42 -10.64 -11.13
N GLY A 74 -5.89 -9.80 -10.23
CA GLY A 74 -6.01 -8.35 -10.32
C GLY A 74 -7.33 -7.81 -9.77
N ILE A 75 -8.08 -8.59 -9.01
CA ILE A 75 -9.36 -8.18 -8.44
C ILE A 75 -9.15 -7.64 -7.02
N ILE A 76 -9.69 -6.46 -6.75
CA ILE A 76 -9.66 -5.85 -5.41
C ILE A 76 -10.59 -6.65 -4.49
N ARG A 77 -10.03 -7.21 -3.43
CA ARG A 77 -10.77 -8.08 -2.50
C ARG A 77 -11.07 -7.39 -1.18
N HIS A 78 -10.32 -6.36 -0.82
CA HIS A 78 -10.53 -5.60 0.42
C HIS A 78 -9.93 -4.20 0.31
N LYS A 79 -10.58 -3.23 0.93
CA LYS A 79 -10.09 -1.86 1.05
C LYS A 79 -10.02 -1.49 2.53
N PHE A 80 -8.88 -0.93 2.94
CA PHE A 80 -8.70 -0.39 4.29
C PHE A 80 -8.42 1.11 4.19
N VAL A 81 -9.19 1.92 4.91
CA VAL A 81 -9.02 3.37 4.96
C VAL A 81 -8.37 3.73 6.30
N GLY A 82 -7.21 4.37 6.25
CA GLY A 82 -6.47 4.80 7.42
C GLY A 82 -5.08 4.19 7.50
N VAL A 83 -4.39 4.48 8.60
CA VAL A 83 -3.03 4.03 8.86
C VAL A 83 -3.01 2.54 9.19
N ILE A 84 -2.09 1.80 8.56
CA ILE A 84 -1.81 0.42 8.93
C ILE A 84 -0.67 0.45 9.95
N ASP A 85 -1.00 0.11 11.20
CA ASP A 85 -0.03 -0.20 12.23
C ASP A 85 0.07 -1.73 12.41
N GLU A 86 0.89 -2.19 13.33
CA GLU A 86 1.06 -3.62 13.58
C GLU A 86 -0.24 -4.29 14.06
N THR A 87 -1.03 -3.58 14.86
CA THR A 87 -2.31 -4.08 15.35
C THR A 87 -3.33 -4.25 14.23
N VAL A 88 -3.46 -3.25 13.37
CA VAL A 88 -4.35 -3.29 12.21
C VAL A 88 -3.96 -4.44 11.27
N TRP A 89 -2.67 -4.58 10.98
CA TRP A 89 -2.21 -5.67 10.14
C TRP A 89 -2.57 -7.02 10.75
N ARG A 90 -2.19 -7.25 12.00
CA ARG A 90 -2.40 -8.53 12.68
C ARG A 90 -3.88 -8.89 12.81
N GLU A 91 -4.72 -7.92 13.16
CA GLU A 91 -6.12 -8.19 13.50
C GLU A 91 -7.08 -8.11 12.32
N GLN A 92 -6.76 -7.29 11.30
CA GLN A 92 -7.70 -7.00 10.22
C GLN A 92 -7.23 -7.43 8.83
N LEU A 93 -5.93 -7.47 8.58
CA LEU A 93 -5.41 -7.65 7.22
C LEU A 93 -4.64 -8.95 7.01
N ALA A 94 -3.89 -9.42 8.01
CA ALA A 94 -2.99 -10.56 7.83
C ALA A 94 -3.73 -11.83 7.39
N SER A 95 -4.85 -12.15 8.01
CA SER A 95 -5.64 -13.35 7.64
C SER A 95 -6.26 -13.21 6.25
N ARG A 96 -6.72 -12.01 5.89
CA ARG A 96 -7.26 -11.74 4.54
C ARG A 96 -6.17 -11.87 3.49
N TYR A 97 -4.98 -11.33 3.77
CA TYR A 97 -3.83 -11.46 2.88
C TYR A 97 -3.42 -12.91 2.71
N GLN A 98 -3.32 -13.67 3.82
CA GLN A 98 -2.95 -15.08 3.78
C GLN A 98 -3.97 -15.91 3.00
N ALA A 99 -5.26 -15.61 3.13
CA ALA A 99 -6.30 -16.28 2.36
C ALA A 99 -6.10 -16.07 0.85
N LEU A 100 -5.70 -14.87 0.43
CA LEU A 100 -5.42 -14.59 -0.98
C LEU A 100 -4.18 -15.32 -1.48
N VAL A 101 -3.15 -15.43 -0.64
CA VAL A 101 -1.95 -16.22 -0.95
C VAL A 101 -2.30 -17.69 -1.14
N ASP A 102 -3.12 -18.24 -0.25
CA ASP A 102 -3.55 -19.64 -0.31
C ASP A 102 -4.42 -19.90 -1.55
N GLU A 103 -5.30 -18.97 -1.88
CA GLU A 103 -6.17 -19.01 -3.06
C GLU A 103 -5.36 -19.04 -4.36
N ALA A 104 -4.20 -18.37 -4.39
CA ALA A 104 -3.33 -18.29 -5.57
C ALA A 104 -2.49 -19.56 -5.78
N LYS A 105 -2.38 -20.43 -4.78
CA LYS A 105 -1.63 -21.69 -4.90
C LYS A 105 -2.39 -22.67 -5.78
N PRO A 106 -1.65 -23.42 -6.65
CA PRO A 106 -2.26 -24.45 -7.49
C PRO A 106 -2.79 -25.64 -6.68
#